data_05bae5cce177b3954b2965b88a877833
#
_entry.id   05bae5cce177b3954b2965b88a877833
#
_cell.length_a   1.000
_cell.length_b   1.000
_cell.length_c   1.000
_cell.angle_alpha   90.00
_cell.angle_beta   90.00
_cell.angle_gamma   90.00
#
_symmetry.space_group_name_H-M   'P 1'
#
loop_
_entity.id
_entity.type
_entity.pdbx_description
1 polymer ?
#
loop_
_entity_poly.entity_id
_entity_poly.type
_entity_poly.pdbx_seq_one_letter_code
_entity_poly.pdbx_strand_id
1 'polypeptide(L)'
;MAAPDFSLLEAVRRRRPLVHCVSNIVSANDCANLALAVGASPIMAQAPQEMEAIAAASDAAVLNTGTPGEETFQTCLLRGQAAGRLGQPVILDPVGVGASPWRLEQAEMLLKHFTPTLVRVNAGEAGALLRLESRAQGVDSPAALDPAQRGTLALRLAQKLGTAVLVSGPEDFLSNGTGLWKISGGSARMTQVTGTGCMLSVLCGVFAAVEPDILTAAATAAAFWKVCSRRAEALAGCRGPGSFRSALFDAAGTLTAADCAGSGKAAAEPV
;
A
#
# COMPACT_ATOMS: atom_id res chain seq x y z
N MET A 1 -10.91 16.77 -0.88
CA MET A 1 -11.26 15.71 -1.87
C MET A 1 -9.98 14.94 -2.17
N ALA A 2 -9.98 13.63 -2.06
CA ALA A 2 -8.81 12.83 -2.42
C ALA A 2 -8.64 12.86 -3.95
N ALA A 3 -7.74 13.69 -4.43
CA ALA A 3 -7.34 13.74 -5.82
C ALA A 3 -5.84 13.45 -5.90
N PRO A 4 -5.36 12.67 -6.89
CA PRO A 4 -3.93 12.45 -7.09
C PRO A 4 -3.23 13.78 -7.37
N ASP A 5 -2.15 14.02 -6.65
CA ASP A 5 -1.23 15.14 -6.90
C ASP A 5 0.13 14.59 -7.36
N PHE A 6 0.34 14.50 -8.65
CA PHE A 6 1.58 13.98 -9.20
C PHE A 6 2.79 14.90 -9.00
N SER A 7 2.60 16.17 -8.58
CA SER A 7 3.72 17.04 -8.20
C SER A 7 4.50 16.48 -7.00
N LEU A 8 3.89 15.61 -6.20
CA LEU A 8 4.53 14.92 -5.10
C LEU A 8 5.72 14.05 -5.53
N LEU A 9 5.77 13.58 -6.79
CA LEU A 9 6.96 12.90 -7.34
C LEU A 9 8.21 13.79 -7.28
N GLU A 10 8.06 15.06 -7.60
CA GLU A 10 9.16 16.02 -7.53
C GLU A 10 9.54 16.32 -6.08
N ALA A 11 8.55 16.38 -5.17
CA ALA A 11 8.79 16.54 -3.74
C ALA A 11 9.59 15.34 -3.18
N VAL A 12 9.21 14.10 -3.55
CA VAL A 12 9.94 12.89 -3.17
C VAL A 12 11.38 12.94 -3.67
N ARG A 13 11.59 13.20 -4.98
CA ARG A 13 12.93 13.24 -5.59
C ARG A 13 13.84 14.32 -5.00
N ARG A 14 13.26 15.45 -4.60
CA ARG A 14 14.00 16.55 -3.96
C ARG A 14 14.32 16.26 -2.49
N ARG A 15 13.32 15.76 -1.71
CA ARG A 15 13.49 15.51 -0.26
C ARG A 15 14.19 14.19 0.05
N ARG A 16 14.06 13.19 -0.85
CA ARG A 16 14.61 11.84 -0.68
C ARG A 16 14.23 11.22 0.68
N PRO A 17 12.93 11.16 1.04
CA PRO A 17 12.53 10.77 2.37
C PRO A 17 13.03 9.37 2.72
N LEU A 18 13.44 9.18 3.98
CA LEU A 18 13.82 7.87 4.50
C LEU A 18 12.57 7.11 4.94
N VAL A 19 12.23 6.06 4.23
CA VAL A 19 11.04 5.24 4.51
C VAL A 19 11.48 3.91 5.13
N HIS A 20 11.09 3.69 6.37
CA HIS A 20 11.34 2.43 7.04
C HIS A 20 10.29 1.38 6.66
N CYS A 21 10.75 0.24 6.15
CA CYS A 21 9.90 -0.87 5.74
C CYS A 21 10.21 -2.13 6.57
N VAL A 22 9.32 -2.48 7.49
CA VAL A 22 9.24 -3.85 7.99
C VAL A 22 8.57 -4.66 6.89
N SER A 23 9.34 -5.49 6.19
CA SER A 23 8.90 -6.14 4.96
C SER A 23 8.93 -7.66 5.07
N ASN A 24 8.03 -8.30 4.35
CA ASN A 24 8.10 -9.74 4.15
C ASN A 24 9.26 -10.11 3.19
N ILE A 25 9.86 -11.28 3.39
CA ILE A 25 11.04 -11.72 2.65
C ILE A 25 10.77 -11.93 1.14
N VAL A 26 9.52 -12.15 0.75
CA VAL A 26 9.14 -12.42 -0.65
C VAL A 26 9.25 -11.16 -1.50
N SER A 27 8.90 -9.99 -0.94
CA SER A 27 8.83 -8.73 -1.67
C SER A 27 9.84 -7.66 -1.21
N ALA A 28 10.64 -7.92 -0.17
CA ALA A 28 11.54 -6.94 0.44
C ALA A 28 12.47 -6.27 -0.58
N ASN A 29 13.11 -7.06 -1.45
CA ASN A 29 14.00 -6.55 -2.48
C ASN A 29 13.28 -5.61 -3.46
N ASP A 30 12.09 -6.01 -3.93
CA ASP A 30 11.30 -5.21 -4.87
C ASP A 30 10.78 -3.93 -4.22
N CYS A 31 10.36 -4.00 -2.97
CA CYS A 31 9.94 -2.84 -2.18
C CYS A 31 11.08 -1.81 -2.05
N ALA A 32 12.29 -2.26 -1.72
CA ALA A 32 13.46 -1.40 -1.62
C ALA A 32 13.81 -0.77 -2.98
N ASN A 33 13.87 -1.57 -4.04
CA ASN A 33 14.18 -1.08 -5.39
C ASN A 33 13.12 -0.10 -5.91
N LEU A 34 11.85 -0.31 -5.62
CA LEU A 34 10.80 0.63 -6.01
C LEU A 34 10.92 1.96 -5.27
N ALA A 35 11.20 1.95 -3.96
CA ALA A 35 11.44 3.18 -3.20
C ALA A 35 12.61 3.97 -3.78
N LEU A 36 13.72 3.29 -4.14
CA LEU A 36 14.87 3.91 -4.81
C LEU A 36 14.49 4.46 -6.19
N ALA A 37 13.74 3.71 -7.00
CA ALA A 37 13.34 4.11 -8.34
C ALA A 37 12.52 5.42 -8.33
N VAL A 38 11.61 5.60 -7.37
CA VAL A 38 10.83 6.85 -7.26
C VAL A 38 11.60 8.00 -6.62
N GLY A 39 12.81 7.76 -6.10
CA GLY A 39 13.70 8.77 -5.53
C GLY A 39 13.69 8.86 -4.00
N ALA A 40 13.05 7.93 -3.30
CA ALA A 40 13.10 7.82 -1.84
C ALA A 40 14.32 7.00 -1.38
N SER A 41 14.57 6.96 -0.07
CA SER A 41 15.61 6.15 0.57
C SER A 41 14.95 5.09 1.44
N PRO A 42 15.01 3.79 1.10
CA PRO A 42 14.45 2.73 1.93
C PRO A 42 15.43 2.29 3.02
N ILE A 43 14.91 1.94 4.20
CA ILE A 43 15.62 1.17 5.21
C ILE A 43 14.78 -0.04 5.60
N MET A 44 15.39 -1.24 5.55
CA MET A 44 14.70 -2.52 5.70
C MET A 44 15.03 -3.18 7.05
N ALA A 45 15.10 -2.38 8.12
CA ALA A 45 15.41 -2.85 9.46
C ALA A 45 14.32 -3.78 10.00
N GLN A 46 14.72 -4.87 10.69
CA GLN A 46 13.79 -5.89 11.17
C GLN A 46 13.92 -6.14 12.69
N ALA A 47 15.09 -5.84 13.29
CA ALA A 47 15.33 -6.17 14.67
C ALA A 47 14.52 -5.28 15.64
N PRO A 48 13.73 -5.85 16.57
CA PRO A 48 12.93 -5.07 17.52
C PRO A 48 13.75 -4.05 18.33
N GLN A 49 15.02 -4.38 18.61
CA GLN A 49 15.92 -3.59 19.44
C GLN A 49 16.31 -2.24 18.83
N GLU A 50 16.22 -2.11 17.50
CA GLU A 50 16.61 -0.88 16.80
C GLU A 50 15.42 0.04 16.46
N MET A 51 14.17 -0.36 16.77
CA MET A 51 12.97 0.32 16.27
C MET A 51 12.85 1.78 16.70
N GLU A 52 13.28 2.14 17.91
CA GLU A 52 13.29 3.53 18.37
C GLU A 52 14.29 4.39 17.59
N ALA A 53 15.52 3.88 17.38
CA ALA A 53 16.55 4.60 16.64
C ALA A 53 16.18 4.77 15.16
N ILE A 54 15.63 3.71 14.54
CA ILE A 54 15.16 3.75 13.16
C ILE A 54 13.96 4.70 13.01
N ALA A 55 13.04 4.69 13.97
CA ALA A 55 11.91 5.62 13.97
C ALA A 55 12.41 7.09 14.02
N ALA A 56 13.36 7.39 14.90
CA ALA A 56 13.92 8.75 15.01
C ALA A 56 14.59 9.24 13.72
N ALA A 57 15.13 8.33 12.91
CA ALA A 57 15.84 8.65 11.69
C ALA A 57 14.94 8.68 10.43
N SER A 58 13.74 8.09 10.47
CA SER A 58 12.89 7.91 9.28
C SER A 58 11.73 8.90 9.23
N ASP A 59 11.22 9.15 8.01
CA ASP A 59 10.08 10.05 7.75
C ASP A 59 8.74 9.32 7.74
N ALA A 60 8.71 8.01 7.49
CA ALA A 60 7.51 7.19 7.44
C ALA A 60 7.80 5.73 7.79
N ALA A 61 6.76 4.97 8.14
CA ALA A 61 6.82 3.52 8.34
C ALA A 61 5.85 2.77 7.44
N VAL A 62 6.31 1.65 6.86
CA VAL A 62 5.50 0.66 6.17
C VAL A 62 5.65 -0.67 6.88
N LEU A 63 4.56 -1.18 7.46
CA LEU A 63 4.55 -2.38 8.29
C LEU A 63 3.80 -3.49 7.55
N ASN A 64 4.54 -4.45 7.01
CA ASN A 64 4.02 -5.54 6.19
C ASN A 64 4.20 -6.88 6.89
N THR A 65 3.11 -7.61 7.10
CA THR A 65 3.09 -8.87 7.86
C THR A 65 3.00 -10.12 6.97
N GLY A 66 3.49 -10.07 5.74
CA GLY A 66 3.29 -11.14 4.73
C GLY A 66 3.98 -12.48 5.04
N THR A 67 5.15 -12.46 5.66
CA THR A 67 5.86 -13.65 6.16
C THR A 67 5.98 -13.54 7.68
N PRO A 68 4.88 -13.77 8.41
CA PRO A 68 4.81 -13.43 9.82
C PRO A 68 5.55 -14.43 10.70
N GLY A 69 6.13 -13.88 11.78
CA GLY A 69 6.64 -14.57 12.94
C GLY A 69 6.38 -13.71 14.16
N GLU A 70 6.60 -14.22 15.35
CA GLU A 70 6.43 -13.45 16.59
C GLU A 70 7.29 -12.18 16.59
N GLU A 71 8.55 -12.28 16.15
CA GLU A 71 9.47 -11.16 16.06
C GLU A 71 8.98 -10.10 15.06
N THR A 72 8.41 -10.51 13.91
CA THR A 72 7.83 -9.57 12.93
C THR A 72 6.71 -8.73 13.55
N PHE A 73 5.79 -9.37 14.30
CA PHE A 73 4.71 -8.65 14.97
C PHE A 73 5.21 -7.77 16.09
N GLN A 74 6.21 -8.21 16.86
CA GLN A 74 6.88 -7.39 17.87
C GLN A 74 7.54 -6.16 17.26
N THR A 75 8.27 -6.33 16.16
CA THR A 75 8.88 -5.23 15.40
C THR A 75 7.82 -4.24 14.89
N CYS A 76 6.74 -4.73 14.28
CA CYS A 76 5.63 -3.90 13.82
C CYS A 76 4.97 -3.13 14.98
N LEU A 77 4.78 -3.77 16.13
CA LEU A 77 4.20 -3.15 17.32
C LEU A 77 5.08 -2.00 17.82
N LEU A 78 6.36 -2.26 18.06
CA LEU A 78 7.30 -1.26 18.56
C LEU A 78 7.45 -0.10 17.57
N ARG A 79 7.57 -0.40 16.28
CA ARG A 79 7.69 0.63 15.24
C ARG A 79 6.44 1.48 15.09
N GLY A 80 5.25 0.85 15.14
CA GLY A 80 3.97 1.56 15.09
C GLY A 80 3.78 2.49 16.28
N GLN A 81 4.11 2.03 17.49
CA GLN A 81 4.06 2.85 18.70
C GLN A 81 5.06 4.01 18.67
N ALA A 82 6.30 3.76 18.21
CA ALA A 82 7.31 4.82 18.06
C ALA A 82 6.85 5.89 17.06
N ALA A 83 6.27 5.48 15.92
CA ALA A 83 5.71 6.40 14.94
C ALA A 83 4.59 7.26 15.51
N GLY A 84 3.69 6.67 16.29
CA GLY A 84 2.61 7.43 16.95
C GLY A 84 3.13 8.52 17.90
N ARG A 85 4.20 8.23 18.65
CA ARG A 85 4.86 9.22 19.52
C ARG A 85 5.54 10.35 18.74
N LEU A 86 6.03 10.05 17.55
CA LEU A 86 6.76 11.00 16.68
C LEU A 86 5.84 11.71 15.67
N GLY A 87 4.54 11.36 15.61
CA GLY A 87 3.61 11.91 14.63
C GLY A 87 3.93 11.50 13.18
N GLN A 88 4.61 10.37 12.99
CA GLN A 88 4.98 9.87 11.68
C GLN A 88 3.85 9.07 11.02
N PRO A 89 3.69 9.13 9.69
CA PRO A 89 2.74 8.28 8.99
C PRO A 89 3.14 6.81 9.07
N VAL A 90 2.13 5.96 9.30
CA VAL A 90 2.25 4.49 9.34
C VAL A 90 1.30 3.88 8.33
N ILE A 91 1.85 3.12 7.40
CA ILE A 91 1.08 2.30 6.46
C ILE A 91 1.12 0.86 6.96
N LEU A 92 -0.03 0.31 7.31
CA LEU A 92 -0.15 -1.11 7.70
C LEU A 92 -0.64 -1.93 6.51
N ASP A 93 0.11 -2.98 6.18
CA ASP A 93 -0.20 -3.95 5.12
C ASP A 93 -0.30 -5.36 5.75
N PRO A 94 -1.48 -5.75 6.26
CA PRO A 94 -1.67 -7.01 6.97
C PRO A 94 -1.87 -8.17 5.98
N VAL A 95 -0.84 -8.43 5.16
CA VAL A 95 -0.86 -9.43 4.08
C VAL A 95 -1.29 -10.78 4.58
N GLY A 96 -2.34 -11.33 3.93
CA GLY A 96 -2.84 -12.66 4.22
C GLY A 96 -3.50 -12.79 5.60
N VAL A 97 -4.01 -11.70 6.15
CA VAL A 97 -4.65 -11.65 7.49
C VAL A 97 -5.78 -12.66 7.65
N GLY A 98 -6.47 -13.04 6.57
CA GLY A 98 -7.52 -14.05 6.57
C GLY A 98 -7.03 -15.50 6.42
N ALA A 99 -5.73 -15.74 6.26
CA ALA A 99 -5.21 -17.08 6.00
C ALA A 99 -5.21 -18.00 7.24
N SER A 100 -5.23 -17.43 8.45
CA SER A 100 -5.36 -18.21 9.69
C SER A 100 -5.92 -17.33 10.83
N PRO A 101 -6.57 -17.94 11.84
CA PRO A 101 -7.00 -17.22 13.03
C PRO A 101 -5.87 -16.47 13.73
N TRP A 102 -4.69 -17.08 13.83
CA TRP A 102 -3.51 -16.46 14.44
C TRP A 102 -3.10 -15.16 13.74
N ARG A 103 -3.07 -15.13 12.40
CA ARG A 103 -2.75 -13.90 11.65
C ARG A 103 -3.75 -12.79 11.94
N LEU A 104 -5.03 -13.14 12.01
CA LEU A 104 -6.10 -12.18 12.31
C LEU A 104 -5.97 -11.62 13.72
N GLU A 105 -5.74 -12.48 14.71
CA GLU A 105 -5.53 -12.09 16.11
C GLU A 105 -4.32 -11.17 16.27
N GLN A 106 -3.20 -11.48 15.59
CA GLN A 106 -2.02 -10.63 15.60
C GLN A 106 -2.25 -9.26 14.94
N ALA A 107 -2.94 -9.22 13.80
CA ALA A 107 -3.28 -7.95 13.16
C ALA A 107 -4.23 -7.10 14.03
N GLU A 108 -5.22 -7.73 14.67
CA GLU A 108 -6.12 -7.04 15.62
C GLU A 108 -5.35 -6.54 16.86
N MET A 109 -4.36 -7.30 17.34
CA MET A 109 -3.47 -6.86 18.41
C MET A 109 -2.70 -5.59 18.02
N LEU A 110 -2.12 -5.53 16.80
CA LEU A 110 -1.46 -4.33 16.30
C LEU A 110 -2.42 -3.14 16.28
N LEU A 111 -3.59 -3.30 15.67
CA LEU A 111 -4.62 -2.27 15.52
C LEU A 111 -5.19 -1.78 16.86
N LYS A 112 -5.10 -2.58 17.92
CA LYS A 112 -5.48 -2.19 19.29
C LYS A 112 -4.42 -1.30 19.95
N HIS A 113 -3.15 -1.44 19.58
CA HIS A 113 -2.03 -0.81 20.30
C HIS A 113 -1.48 0.44 19.60
N PHE A 114 -1.75 0.63 18.32
CA PHE A 114 -1.51 1.87 17.60
C PHE A 114 -2.51 2.04 16.47
N THR A 115 -2.77 3.29 16.08
CA THR A 115 -3.63 3.61 14.93
C THR A 115 -2.74 3.89 13.72
N PRO A 116 -2.76 3.02 12.67
CA PRO A 116 -2.05 3.33 11.43
C PRO A 116 -2.71 4.55 10.74
N THR A 117 -1.93 5.30 9.99
CA THR A 117 -2.45 6.41 9.18
C THR A 117 -3.24 5.89 7.98
N LEU A 118 -2.81 4.75 7.43
CA LEU A 118 -3.47 4.04 6.33
C LEU A 118 -3.37 2.52 6.54
N VAL A 119 -4.46 1.82 6.32
CA VAL A 119 -4.46 0.36 6.15
C VAL A 119 -4.65 0.04 4.68
N ARG A 120 -3.67 -0.63 4.06
CA ARG A 120 -3.76 -1.11 2.69
C ARG A 120 -4.05 -2.61 2.69
N VAL A 121 -5.11 -3.02 2.02
CA VAL A 121 -5.58 -4.42 1.94
C VAL A 121 -6.11 -4.75 0.54
N ASN A 122 -6.26 -6.04 0.23
CA ASN A 122 -7.13 -6.48 -0.85
C ASN A 122 -8.55 -6.78 -0.31
N ALA A 123 -9.49 -7.12 -1.20
CA ALA A 123 -10.87 -7.37 -0.81
C ALA A 123 -11.03 -8.56 0.17
N GLY A 124 -10.24 -9.63 0.02
CA GLY A 124 -10.26 -10.77 0.93
C GLY A 124 -9.74 -10.42 2.32
N GLU A 125 -8.66 -9.66 2.39
CA GLU A 125 -8.09 -9.16 3.64
C GLU A 125 -9.04 -8.18 4.34
N ALA A 126 -9.70 -7.28 3.58
CA ALA A 126 -10.73 -6.38 4.12
C ALA A 126 -11.91 -7.16 4.71
N GLY A 127 -12.38 -8.20 4.02
CA GLY A 127 -13.43 -9.10 4.51
C GLY A 127 -13.04 -9.80 5.80
N ALA A 128 -11.81 -10.29 5.90
CA ALA A 128 -11.29 -10.94 7.10
C ALA A 128 -11.23 -9.99 8.31
N LEU A 129 -10.71 -8.78 8.13
CA LEU A 129 -10.68 -7.76 9.18
C LEU A 129 -12.08 -7.29 9.61
N LEU A 130 -13.05 -7.32 8.70
CA LEU A 130 -14.44 -7.06 9.02
C LEU A 130 -15.15 -8.25 9.69
N ARG A 131 -14.48 -9.40 9.80
CA ARG A 131 -15.06 -10.67 10.29
C ARG A 131 -16.33 -11.06 9.53
N LEU A 132 -16.34 -10.80 8.23
CA LEU A 132 -17.37 -11.29 7.36
C LEU A 132 -17.19 -12.80 7.22
N GLU A 133 -18.27 -13.57 7.48
CA GLU A 133 -18.22 -15.00 7.23
C GLU A 133 -17.84 -15.22 5.77
N SER A 134 -16.69 -15.84 5.54
CA SER A 134 -16.44 -16.44 4.24
C SER A 134 -17.46 -17.54 4.12
N ARG A 135 -18.53 -17.32 3.35
CA ARG A 135 -19.38 -18.41 2.89
C ARG A 135 -18.48 -19.34 2.10
N ALA A 136 -17.86 -20.24 2.87
CA ALA A 136 -17.04 -21.31 2.36
C ALA A 136 -17.91 -22.09 1.35
N GLN A 137 -17.29 -22.36 0.21
CA GLN A 137 -17.73 -23.23 -0.87
C GLN A 137 -18.56 -22.54 -1.97
N GLY A 138 -17.87 -22.02 -2.94
CA GLY A 138 -18.23 -22.20 -4.34
C GLY A 138 -18.53 -20.98 -5.18
N VAL A 139 -18.77 -19.78 -4.68
CA VAL A 139 -19.22 -18.68 -5.56
C VAL A 139 -18.48 -17.34 -5.35
N ASP A 140 -17.91 -17.07 -4.20
CA ASP A 140 -17.29 -15.75 -3.94
C ASP A 140 -15.78 -15.84 -3.65
N SER A 141 -15.00 -16.17 -4.68
CA SER A 141 -13.59 -15.78 -4.70
C SER A 141 -13.51 -14.26 -4.55
N PRO A 142 -12.56 -13.69 -3.77
CA PRO A 142 -12.34 -12.24 -3.70
C PRO A 142 -12.21 -11.55 -5.07
N ALA A 143 -11.90 -12.30 -6.11
CA ALA A 143 -11.89 -11.86 -7.49
C ALA A 143 -13.30 -11.69 -8.11
N ALA A 144 -14.35 -12.21 -7.48
CA ALA A 144 -15.72 -12.16 -7.99
C ALA A 144 -16.55 -11.00 -7.45
N LEU A 145 -16.03 -10.23 -6.45
CA LEU A 145 -16.74 -9.06 -5.93
C LEU A 145 -16.81 -7.95 -6.99
N ASP A 146 -18.01 -7.42 -7.15
CA ASP A 146 -18.22 -6.27 -8.02
C ASP A 146 -17.58 -4.98 -7.42
N PRO A 147 -17.42 -3.92 -8.22
CA PRO A 147 -16.83 -2.66 -7.75
C PRO A 147 -17.58 -2.04 -6.56
N ALA A 148 -18.91 -2.10 -6.53
CA ALA A 148 -19.71 -1.51 -5.44
C ALA A 148 -19.49 -2.26 -4.12
N GLN A 149 -19.39 -3.59 -4.17
CA GLN A 149 -19.09 -4.42 -3.01
C GLN A 149 -17.68 -4.10 -2.46
N ARG A 150 -16.68 -3.92 -3.32
CA ARG A 150 -15.31 -3.53 -2.90
C ARG A 150 -15.28 -2.13 -2.29
N GLY A 151 -16.01 -1.18 -2.86
CA GLY A 151 -16.17 0.16 -2.28
C GLY A 151 -16.81 0.11 -0.90
N THR A 152 -17.85 -0.70 -0.73
CA THR A 152 -18.51 -0.93 0.56
C THR A 152 -17.55 -1.52 1.60
N LEU A 153 -16.65 -2.45 1.22
CA LEU A 153 -15.62 -2.98 2.12
C LEU A 153 -14.68 -1.87 2.59
N ALA A 154 -14.22 -1.01 1.68
CA ALA A 154 -13.31 0.10 2.03
C ALA A 154 -13.98 1.06 3.04
N LEU A 155 -15.22 1.47 2.77
CA LEU A 155 -15.97 2.37 3.64
C LEU A 155 -16.20 1.76 5.04
N ARG A 156 -16.72 0.54 5.10
CA ARG A 156 -17.01 -0.15 6.37
C ARG A 156 -15.74 -0.42 7.18
N LEU A 157 -14.65 -0.79 6.52
CA LEU A 157 -13.39 -1.04 7.22
C LEU A 157 -12.79 0.26 7.75
N ALA A 158 -12.83 1.36 6.98
CA ALA A 158 -12.39 2.66 7.44
C ALA A 158 -13.21 3.16 8.64
N GLN A 159 -14.54 2.97 8.63
CA GLN A 159 -15.41 3.27 9.77
C GLN A 159 -15.07 2.44 11.01
N LYS A 160 -14.86 1.13 10.84
CA LYS A 160 -14.50 0.22 11.94
C LYS A 160 -13.17 0.58 12.58
N LEU A 161 -12.17 0.93 11.77
CA LEU A 161 -10.81 1.19 12.24
C LEU A 161 -10.55 2.66 12.64
N GLY A 162 -11.44 3.59 12.24
CA GLY A 162 -11.25 5.02 12.49
C GLY A 162 -10.03 5.59 11.75
N THR A 163 -9.64 5.01 10.62
CA THR A 163 -8.48 5.45 9.82
C THR A 163 -8.75 5.30 8.33
N ALA A 164 -7.86 5.87 7.50
CA ALA A 164 -7.95 5.69 6.06
C ALA A 164 -7.68 4.22 5.65
N VAL A 165 -8.42 3.74 4.65
CA VAL A 165 -8.30 2.38 4.10
C VAL A 165 -8.21 2.44 2.59
N LEU A 166 -7.24 1.74 2.02
CA LEU A 166 -7.07 1.51 0.59
C LEU A 166 -7.30 0.02 0.29
N VAL A 167 -8.44 -0.30 -0.31
CA VAL A 167 -8.73 -1.65 -0.83
C VAL A 167 -8.25 -1.73 -2.26
N SER A 168 -7.15 -2.44 -2.49
CA SER A 168 -6.55 -2.58 -3.82
C SER A 168 -7.15 -3.75 -4.62
N GLY A 169 -7.16 -3.58 -5.94
CA GLY A 169 -7.69 -4.57 -6.87
C GLY A 169 -7.60 -4.11 -8.33
N PRO A 170 -8.41 -4.67 -9.24
CA PRO A 170 -8.52 -4.14 -10.60
C PRO A 170 -8.86 -2.65 -10.61
N GLU A 171 -9.78 -2.24 -9.74
CA GLU A 171 -10.01 -0.86 -9.30
C GLU A 171 -9.68 -0.78 -7.81
N ASP A 172 -9.02 0.28 -7.40
CA ASP A 172 -8.73 0.52 -5.99
C ASP A 172 -9.80 1.44 -5.39
N PHE A 173 -10.12 1.20 -4.11
CA PHE A 173 -11.09 2.01 -3.36
C PHE A 173 -10.44 2.57 -2.12
N LEU A 174 -10.40 3.91 -2.02
CA LEU A 174 -9.87 4.64 -0.89
C LEU A 174 -11.02 5.23 -0.08
N SER A 175 -10.99 5.09 1.24
CA SER A 175 -12.00 5.66 2.13
C SER A 175 -11.38 6.16 3.44
N ASN A 176 -11.97 7.20 4.01
CA ASN A 176 -11.70 7.67 5.37
C ASN A 176 -12.87 7.41 6.35
N GLY A 177 -13.83 6.58 5.93
CA GLY A 177 -15.02 6.26 6.72
C GLY A 177 -16.22 7.19 6.46
N THR A 178 -16.03 8.33 5.80
CA THR A 178 -17.10 9.25 5.40
C THR A 178 -17.16 9.48 3.90
N GLY A 179 -16.01 9.53 3.24
CA GLY A 179 -15.88 9.62 1.79
C GLY A 179 -15.36 8.31 1.20
N LEU A 180 -15.67 8.09 -0.07
CA LEU A 180 -15.24 6.94 -0.85
C LEU A 180 -14.78 7.43 -2.23
N TRP A 181 -13.60 7.00 -2.67
CA TRP A 181 -13.02 7.33 -3.97
C TRP A 181 -12.56 6.08 -4.68
N LYS A 182 -12.86 6.01 -5.96
CA LYS A 182 -12.44 4.94 -6.85
C LYS A 182 -11.23 5.39 -7.68
N ILE A 183 -10.19 4.59 -7.73
CA ILE A 183 -9.01 4.80 -8.59
C ILE A 183 -8.97 3.68 -9.64
N SER A 184 -9.17 4.06 -10.90
CA SER A 184 -9.27 3.13 -12.03
C SER A 184 -7.99 3.09 -12.85
N GLY A 185 -7.89 2.14 -13.77
CA GLY A 185 -6.76 1.97 -14.69
C GLY A 185 -5.82 0.85 -14.27
N GLY A 186 -4.58 0.91 -14.75
CA GLY A 186 -3.58 -0.13 -14.51
C GLY A 186 -3.61 -1.26 -15.53
N SER A 187 -2.75 -2.26 -15.30
CA SER A 187 -2.60 -3.46 -16.13
C SER A 187 -2.96 -4.71 -15.34
N ALA A 188 -3.73 -5.60 -15.94
CA ALA A 188 -4.03 -6.92 -15.35
C ALA A 188 -2.77 -7.78 -15.15
N ARG A 189 -1.67 -7.48 -15.86
CA ARG A 189 -0.38 -8.21 -15.70
C ARG A 189 0.24 -8.03 -14.32
N MET A 190 -0.19 -7.06 -13.54
CA MET A 190 0.20 -6.90 -12.12
C MET A 190 -0.03 -8.17 -11.31
N THR A 191 -1.06 -8.95 -11.64
CA THR A 191 -1.36 -10.23 -10.96
C THR A 191 -0.35 -11.34 -11.26
N GLN A 192 0.49 -11.15 -12.28
CA GLN A 192 1.53 -12.12 -12.68
C GLN A 192 2.87 -11.88 -11.97
N VAL A 193 2.98 -10.81 -11.19
CA VAL A 193 4.18 -10.44 -10.43
C VAL A 193 3.83 -10.38 -8.94
N THR A 194 4.49 -11.21 -8.15
CA THR A 194 4.28 -11.21 -6.70
C THR A 194 4.75 -9.91 -6.08
N GLY A 195 4.14 -9.51 -4.97
CA GLY A 195 4.57 -8.32 -4.21
C GLY A 195 4.09 -6.97 -4.76
N THR A 196 3.34 -6.92 -5.88
CA THR A 196 2.85 -5.64 -6.43
C THR A 196 1.96 -4.87 -5.46
N GLY A 197 1.23 -5.57 -4.58
CA GLY A 197 0.48 -4.97 -3.49
C GLY A 197 1.40 -4.41 -2.39
N CYS A 198 2.41 -5.16 -1.97
CA CYS A 198 3.41 -4.70 -0.99
C CYS A 198 4.16 -3.47 -1.52
N MET A 199 4.50 -3.45 -2.80
CA MET A 199 5.09 -2.30 -3.48
C MET A 199 4.18 -1.07 -3.46
N LEU A 200 2.85 -1.25 -3.64
CA LEU A 200 1.89 -0.15 -3.48
C LEU A 200 1.90 0.41 -2.05
N SER A 201 2.00 -0.45 -1.04
CA SER A 201 2.11 0.00 0.36
C SER A 201 3.36 0.85 0.59
N VAL A 202 4.49 0.50 -0.04
CA VAL A 202 5.71 1.30 0.00
C VAL A 202 5.50 2.66 -0.67
N LEU A 203 4.86 2.72 -1.84
CA LEU A 203 4.53 3.99 -2.48
C LEU A 203 3.63 4.86 -1.59
N CYS A 204 2.63 4.27 -0.91
CA CYS A 204 1.82 5.01 0.07
C CYS A 204 2.70 5.62 1.16
N GLY A 205 3.68 4.89 1.70
CA GLY A 205 4.62 5.39 2.69
C GLY A 205 5.53 6.50 2.15
N VAL A 206 6.02 6.33 0.91
CA VAL A 206 6.88 7.34 0.26
C VAL A 206 6.13 8.66 0.06
N PHE A 207 4.89 8.63 -0.44
CA PHE A 207 4.12 9.85 -0.64
C PHE A 207 3.64 10.45 0.69
N ALA A 208 3.26 9.62 1.68
CA ALA A 208 2.87 10.10 3.00
C ALA A 208 4.04 10.77 3.77
N ALA A 209 5.28 10.43 3.45
CA ALA A 209 6.45 11.10 4.01
C ALA A 209 6.62 12.55 3.54
N VAL A 210 5.98 12.95 2.43
CA VAL A 210 6.09 14.30 1.85
C VAL A 210 4.76 15.05 1.80
N GLU A 211 3.63 14.36 2.03
CA GLU A 211 2.27 14.90 2.00
C GLU A 211 1.51 14.50 3.27
N PRO A 212 1.13 15.47 4.12
CA PRO A 212 0.43 15.20 5.38
C PRO A 212 -1.03 14.75 5.19
N ASP A 213 -1.69 15.12 4.07
CA ASP A 213 -3.03 14.57 3.76
C ASP A 213 -2.90 13.16 3.21
N ILE A 214 -3.17 12.18 4.08
CA ILE A 214 -3.06 10.76 3.73
C ILE A 214 -3.97 10.36 2.56
N LEU A 215 -5.09 11.02 2.37
CA LEU A 215 -5.99 10.70 1.26
C LEU A 215 -5.37 11.12 -0.07
N THR A 216 -4.77 12.29 -0.15
CA THR A 216 -4.02 12.76 -1.31
C THR A 216 -2.78 11.89 -1.56
N ALA A 217 -2.00 11.57 -0.51
CA ALA A 217 -0.84 10.69 -0.60
C ALA A 217 -1.20 9.29 -1.15
N ALA A 218 -2.23 8.64 -0.58
CA ALA A 218 -2.67 7.31 -0.98
C ALA A 218 -3.30 7.29 -2.38
N ALA A 219 -4.11 8.30 -2.73
CA ALA A 219 -4.67 8.44 -4.07
C ALA A 219 -3.57 8.62 -5.12
N THR A 220 -2.55 9.44 -4.80
CA THR A 220 -1.38 9.63 -5.68
C THR A 220 -0.59 8.33 -5.84
N ALA A 221 -0.33 7.61 -4.76
CA ALA A 221 0.38 6.31 -4.80
C ALA A 221 -0.35 5.29 -5.68
N ALA A 222 -1.66 5.13 -5.47
CA ALA A 222 -2.47 4.18 -6.23
C ALA A 222 -2.55 4.57 -7.72
N ALA A 223 -2.82 5.84 -8.03
CA ALA A 223 -2.89 6.34 -9.39
C ALA A 223 -1.53 6.21 -10.11
N PHE A 224 -0.45 6.62 -9.46
CA PHE A 224 0.91 6.49 -9.99
C PHE A 224 1.26 5.03 -10.30
N TRP A 225 0.96 4.11 -9.39
CA TRP A 225 1.24 2.68 -9.60
C TRP A 225 0.46 2.09 -10.78
N LYS A 226 -0.78 2.53 -10.98
CA LYS A 226 -1.57 2.18 -12.17
C LYS A 226 -0.96 2.74 -13.46
N VAL A 227 -0.47 3.98 -13.44
CA VAL A 227 0.24 4.58 -14.59
C VAL A 227 1.52 3.80 -14.88
N CYS A 228 2.34 3.49 -13.86
CA CYS A 228 3.55 2.66 -14.01
C CYS A 228 3.24 1.31 -14.65
N SER A 229 2.18 0.63 -14.20
CA SER A 229 1.85 -0.70 -14.72
C SER A 229 1.41 -0.67 -16.19
N ARG A 230 0.69 0.36 -16.62
CA ARG A 230 0.34 0.54 -18.03
C ARG A 230 1.56 0.88 -18.89
N ARG A 231 2.44 1.75 -18.39
CA ARG A 231 3.71 2.07 -19.07
C ARG A 231 4.58 0.83 -19.19
N ALA A 232 4.71 0.05 -18.13
CA ALA A 232 5.46 -1.21 -18.11
C ALA A 232 4.90 -2.23 -19.10
N GLU A 233 3.59 -2.38 -19.20
CA GLU A 233 2.95 -3.25 -20.19
C GLU A 233 3.28 -2.84 -21.62
N ALA A 234 3.27 -1.55 -21.91
CA ALA A 234 3.62 -1.02 -23.22
C ALA A 234 5.11 -1.24 -23.54
N LEU A 235 6.01 -1.10 -22.56
CA LEU A 235 7.46 -1.31 -22.72
C LEU A 235 7.81 -2.79 -22.80
N ALA A 236 7.19 -3.62 -21.96
CA ALA A 236 7.43 -5.07 -21.93
C ALA A 236 6.88 -5.78 -23.17
N GLY A 237 5.90 -5.19 -23.84
CA GLY A 237 5.34 -5.71 -25.08
C GLY A 237 4.95 -7.18 -24.99
N CYS A 238 5.48 -8.01 -25.89
CA CYS A 238 5.22 -9.44 -25.95
C CYS A 238 6.03 -10.31 -24.96
N ARG A 239 6.87 -9.73 -24.09
CA ARG A 239 7.70 -10.47 -23.15
C ARG A 239 6.87 -10.94 -21.93
N GLY A 240 7.45 -11.82 -21.13
CA GLY A 240 6.82 -12.45 -19.98
C GLY A 240 6.81 -11.61 -18.70
N PRO A 241 6.38 -12.21 -17.56
CA PRO A 241 6.30 -11.51 -16.27
C PRO A 241 7.63 -10.93 -15.77
N GLY A 242 8.77 -11.56 -16.07
CA GLY A 242 10.08 -11.07 -15.66
C GLY A 242 10.42 -9.71 -16.28
N SER A 243 10.22 -9.54 -17.60
CA SER A 243 10.43 -8.25 -18.27
C SER A 243 9.39 -7.22 -17.85
N PHE A 244 8.14 -7.63 -17.58
CA PHE A 244 7.13 -6.73 -17.02
C PHE A 244 7.52 -6.22 -15.64
N ARG A 245 8.04 -7.11 -14.74
CA ARG A 245 8.54 -6.71 -13.43
C ARG A 245 9.67 -5.67 -13.54
N SER A 246 10.65 -5.90 -14.41
CA SER A 246 11.73 -4.92 -14.62
C SER A 246 11.20 -3.59 -15.16
N ALA A 247 10.28 -3.64 -16.12
CA ALA A 247 9.66 -2.46 -16.71
C ALA A 247 8.80 -1.65 -15.71
N LEU A 248 8.30 -2.27 -14.61
CA LEU A 248 7.63 -1.53 -13.53
C LEU A 248 8.61 -0.58 -12.83
N PHE A 249 9.84 -1.01 -12.55
CA PHE A 249 10.87 -0.17 -11.93
C PHE A 249 11.35 0.92 -12.90
N ASP A 250 11.55 0.57 -14.18
CA ASP A 250 11.92 1.54 -15.20
C ASP A 250 10.84 2.64 -15.32
N ALA A 251 9.56 2.24 -15.36
CA ALA A 251 8.45 3.20 -15.39
C ALA A 251 8.44 4.08 -14.13
N ALA A 252 8.58 3.49 -12.94
CA ALA A 252 8.58 4.23 -11.69
C ALA A 252 9.72 5.25 -11.60
N GLY A 253 10.90 4.91 -12.14
CA GLY A 253 12.07 5.78 -12.13
C GLY A 253 12.05 6.88 -13.19
N THR A 254 11.36 6.67 -14.30
CA THR A 254 11.43 7.58 -15.45
C THR A 254 10.20 8.47 -15.65
N LEU A 255 9.03 8.08 -15.16
CA LEU A 255 7.80 8.87 -15.26
C LEU A 255 7.93 10.21 -14.53
N THR A 256 7.44 11.27 -15.17
CA THR A 256 7.33 12.61 -14.60
C THR A 256 5.89 12.90 -14.17
N ALA A 257 5.69 13.95 -13.39
CA ALA A 257 4.35 14.43 -13.04
C ALA A 257 3.49 14.73 -14.29
N ALA A 258 4.10 15.31 -15.34
CA ALA A 258 3.42 15.62 -16.60
C ALA A 258 2.95 14.35 -17.33
N ASP A 259 3.80 13.30 -17.38
CA ASP A 259 3.44 12.01 -17.99
C ASP A 259 2.25 11.36 -17.25
N CYS A 260 2.23 11.46 -15.92
CA CYS A 260 1.15 10.91 -15.10
C CYS A 260 -0.17 11.68 -15.32
N ALA A 261 -0.14 13.01 -15.33
CA ALA A 261 -1.31 13.85 -15.54
C ALA A 261 -1.90 13.66 -16.95
N GLY A 262 -1.06 13.50 -17.97
CA GLY A 262 -1.47 13.26 -19.36
C GLY A 262 -2.04 11.86 -19.62
N SER A 263 -1.89 10.92 -18.69
CA SER A 263 -2.34 9.53 -18.84
C SER A 263 -3.88 9.35 -18.82
N GLY A 264 -4.63 10.34 -18.40
CA GLY A 264 -6.09 10.51 -18.54
C GLY A 264 -7.02 9.47 -17.93
N LYS A 265 -6.49 8.41 -17.27
CA LYS A 265 -7.26 7.25 -16.80
C LYS A 265 -6.96 6.82 -15.35
N ALA A 266 -6.11 7.53 -14.62
CA ALA A 266 -5.85 7.27 -13.22
C ALA A 266 -6.27 8.49 -12.39
N ALA A 267 -7.57 8.68 -12.26
CA ALA A 267 -8.18 9.71 -11.43
C ALA A 267 -8.85 9.04 -10.22
N ALA A 268 -8.84 9.71 -9.07
CA ALA A 268 -9.69 9.33 -7.96
C ALA A 268 -11.03 10.04 -8.14
N GLU A 269 -12.09 9.26 -8.33
CA GLU A 269 -13.45 9.75 -8.50
C GLU A 269 -14.25 9.47 -7.24
N PRO A 270 -15.06 10.42 -6.74
CA PRO A 270 -16.05 10.14 -5.69
C PRO A 270 -17.02 9.03 -6.16
N VAL A 271 -17.40 8.16 -5.25
CA VAL A 271 -18.35 7.06 -5.50
C VAL A 271 -19.68 7.37 -4.81
#